data_5c1a3d860bd5195ff1456c912fa776ae
#
_entry.id   5c1a3d860bd5195ff1456c912fa776ae
#
_cell.length_a   1.000
_cell.length_b   1.000
_cell.length_c   1.000
_cell.angle_alpha   90.00
_cell.angle_beta   90.00
_cell.angle_gamma   90.00
#
_symmetry.space_group_name_H-M   'P 1'
#
loop_
_entity.id
_entity.type
_entity.pdbx_description
1 polymer ?
#
loop_
_entity_poly.entity_id
_entity_poly.type
_entity_poly.pdbx_seq_one_letter_code
_entity_poly.pdbx_strand_id
1 'polypeptide(L)'
;MTQPAMNMNSFEGKRILALVREGDYAHAGEEEAIERVFRAVPKQAGSWLLDVGCGRGGSAEYLRRHGWGHVEGIDRDVESIEYARATYPEVEFHACDVLDVPRTITRTFDVIYMLNAFYAFERQADALAALRKVAKPGAQLVIFDYTLGAKARDTPNPMMPGAIRLSEIAATLRDSGWEPAVVEDLSADYARWYATFVERIQLKRAEIEKIGGAESYDFVFSMYSGLHGFIVQGGVGGAIVHARAD
;
A
#
# COMPACT_ATOMS: atom_id res chain seq x y z
N MET A 1 -27.37 7.02 18.08
CA MET A 1 -26.55 7.13 16.87
C MET A 1 -25.54 5.99 16.94
N THR A 2 -25.69 4.97 16.09
CA THR A 2 -24.72 3.89 15.98
C THR A 2 -23.42 4.48 15.43
N GLN A 3 -22.32 4.36 16.17
CA GLN A 3 -20.99 4.69 15.61
C GLN A 3 -20.80 3.92 14.29
N PRO A 4 -20.26 4.55 13.24
CA PRO A 4 -19.95 3.83 12.02
C PRO A 4 -19.01 2.66 12.36
N ALA A 5 -19.24 1.51 11.75
CA ALA A 5 -18.41 0.34 11.93
C ALA A 5 -16.94 0.71 11.63
N MET A 6 -16.03 0.32 12.50
CA MET A 6 -14.58 0.60 12.36
C MET A 6 -14.08 0.16 10.98
N ASN A 7 -13.31 1.02 10.34
CA ASN A 7 -12.71 0.75 9.04
C ASN A 7 -11.20 1.03 9.12
N MET A 8 -10.37 0.04 8.73
CA MET A 8 -8.91 0.17 8.78
C MET A 8 -8.33 1.20 7.79
N ASN A 9 -9.11 1.57 6.78
CA ASN A 9 -8.72 2.64 5.84
C ASN A 9 -9.12 4.04 6.33
N SER A 10 -9.84 4.16 7.47
CA SER A 10 -10.12 5.44 8.12
C SER A 10 -8.87 5.99 8.82
N PHE A 11 -8.87 7.28 9.15
CA PHE A 11 -7.79 7.91 9.92
C PHE A 11 -7.54 7.19 11.27
N GLU A 12 -8.59 6.81 12.00
CA GLU A 12 -8.46 6.04 13.25
C GLU A 12 -7.85 4.66 13.01
N GLY A 13 -8.31 3.94 11.97
CA GLY A 13 -7.72 2.65 11.60
C GLY A 13 -6.24 2.77 11.25
N LYS A 14 -5.87 3.75 10.43
CA LYS A 14 -4.46 4.04 10.09
C LYS A 14 -3.64 4.44 11.33
N ARG A 15 -4.24 5.13 12.32
CA ARG A 15 -3.59 5.45 13.59
C ARG A 15 -3.28 4.20 14.42
N ILE A 16 -4.19 3.24 14.47
CA ILE A 16 -3.95 1.95 15.15
C ILE A 16 -2.88 1.15 14.39
N LEU A 17 -2.91 1.14 13.06
CA LEU A 17 -1.84 0.51 12.27
C LEU A 17 -0.47 1.11 12.60
N ALA A 18 -0.36 2.44 12.63
CA ALA A 18 0.88 3.13 12.95
C ALA A 18 1.40 2.79 14.34
N LEU A 19 0.50 2.70 15.34
CA LEU A 19 0.84 2.26 16.69
C LEU A 19 1.44 0.85 16.70
N VAL A 20 0.77 -0.11 16.04
CA VAL A 20 1.18 -1.52 16.05
C VAL A 20 2.43 -1.76 15.21
N ARG A 21 2.59 -1.02 14.11
CA ARG A 21 3.75 -1.10 13.22
C ARG A 21 4.94 -0.26 13.67
N GLU A 22 4.77 0.53 14.76
CA GLU A 22 5.80 1.42 15.32
C GLU A 22 6.31 2.46 14.30
N GLY A 23 5.41 2.89 13.41
CA GLY A 23 5.64 3.88 12.36
C GLY A 23 4.41 4.07 11.49
N ASP A 24 4.38 5.14 10.72
CA ASP A 24 3.24 5.48 9.85
C ASP A 24 3.16 4.61 8.58
N TYR A 25 3.32 3.30 8.76
CA TYR A 25 3.24 2.30 7.68
C TYR A 25 1.85 1.65 7.66
N ALA A 26 1.25 1.53 6.47
CA ALA A 26 -0.02 0.84 6.27
C ALA A 26 0.12 -0.54 5.59
N HIS A 27 1.34 -0.91 5.21
CA HIS A 27 1.65 -2.17 4.53
C HIS A 27 2.34 -3.19 5.43
N ALA A 28 2.37 -4.46 5.02
CA ALA A 28 3.08 -5.52 5.73
C ALA A 28 4.60 -5.34 5.62
N GLY A 29 5.34 -5.72 6.68
CA GLY A 29 6.79 -5.79 6.71
C GLY A 29 7.53 -4.46 6.85
N GLU A 30 6.83 -3.35 7.02
CA GLU A 30 7.38 -2.03 7.35
C GLU A 30 8.65 -1.70 6.52
N GLU A 31 9.73 -1.28 7.18
CA GLU A 31 11.00 -0.91 6.51
C GLU A 31 11.66 -2.09 5.78
N GLU A 32 11.55 -3.31 6.32
CA GLU A 32 12.07 -4.53 5.66
C GLU A 32 11.42 -4.71 4.29
N ALA A 33 10.10 -4.52 4.21
CA ALA A 33 9.38 -4.62 2.95
C ALA A 33 9.77 -3.51 1.98
N ILE A 34 9.91 -2.27 2.43
CA ILE A 34 10.35 -1.15 1.59
C ILE A 34 11.72 -1.45 0.98
N GLU A 35 12.70 -1.85 1.78
CA GLU A 35 14.05 -2.21 1.30
C GLU A 35 14.01 -3.37 0.29
N ARG A 36 13.13 -4.36 0.51
CA ARG A 36 12.93 -5.47 -0.41
C ARG A 36 12.34 -5.03 -1.74
N VAL A 37 11.25 -4.26 -1.68
CA VAL A 37 10.51 -3.74 -2.84
C VAL A 37 11.40 -2.85 -3.70
N PHE A 38 12.16 -1.97 -3.06
CA PHE A 38 13.01 -0.99 -3.74
C PHE A 38 14.42 -1.50 -4.10
N ARG A 39 14.74 -2.77 -3.83
CA ARG A 39 16.06 -3.35 -4.18
C ARG A 39 16.39 -3.21 -5.67
N ALA A 40 15.39 -3.31 -6.55
CA ALA A 40 15.56 -3.17 -7.99
C ALA A 40 15.40 -1.73 -8.50
N VAL A 41 15.09 -0.76 -7.62
CA VAL A 41 14.94 0.66 -7.94
C VAL A 41 16.25 1.39 -7.63
N PRO A 42 16.92 2.01 -8.60
CA PRO A 42 18.13 2.76 -8.35
C PRO A 42 17.90 3.92 -7.39
N LYS A 43 18.76 4.06 -6.38
CA LYS A 43 18.80 5.25 -5.52
C LYS A 43 19.43 6.40 -6.29
N GLN A 44 18.65 7.40 -6.62
CA GLN A 44 19.08 8.59 -7.36
C GLN A 44 18.47 9.85 -6.75
N ALA A 45 19.27 10.66 -6.10
CA ALA A 45 18.81 11.85 -5.40
C ALA A 45 18.00 12.85 -6.26
N GLY A 46 18.21 12.85 -7.58
CA GLY A 46 17.46 13.68 -8.53
C GLY A 46 16.19 13.05 -9.08
N SER A 47 15.88 11.80 -8.74
CA SER A 47 14.65 11.13 -9.17
C SER A 47 13.42 11.68 -8.46
N TRP A 48 12.28 11.66 -9.16
CA TRP A 48 10.98 11.97 -8.60
C TRP A 48 10.15 10.70 -8.46
N LEU A 49 9.66 10.47 -7.25
CA LEU A 49 8.86 9.30 -6.90
C LEU A 49 7.44 9.73 -6.53
N LEU A 50 6.43 8.97 -6.93
CA LEU A 50 5.04 9.14 -6.54
C LEU A 50 4.59 7.96 -5.67
N ASP A 51 4.23 8.24 -4.42
CA ASP A 51 3.59 7.29 -3.49
C ASP A 51 2.08 7.34 -3.67
N VAL A 52 1.48 6.28 -4.22
CA VAL A 52 0.06 6.22 -4.53
C VAL A 52 -0.68 5.42 -3.45
N GLY A 53 -1.56 6.09 -2.71
CA GLY A 53 -2.16 5.55 -1.49
C GLY A 53 -1.21 5.68 -0.30
N CYS A 54 -0.56 6.83 -0.17
CA CYS A 54 0.52 7.07 0.81
C CYS A 54 0.06 7.06 2.27
N GLY A 55 -1.25 7.08 2.53
CA GLY A 55 -1.81 7.10 3.87
C GLY A 55 -1.24 8.23 4.72
N ARG A 56 -0.62 7.90 5.85
CA ARG A 56 -0.01 8.85 6.79
C ARG A 56 1.42 9.28 6.40
N GLY A 57 1.95 8.83 5.27
CA GLY A 57 3.19 9.34 4.67
C GLY A 57 4.50 8.69 5.13
N GLY A 58 4.47 7.69 6.02
CA GLY A 58 5.69 7.09 6.59
C GLY A 58 6.61 6.46 5.54
N SER A 59 6.05 5.77 4.54
CA SER A 59 6.83 5.15 3.47
C SER A 59 7.47 6.19 2.54
N ALA A 60 6.74 7.27 2.24
CA ALA A 60 7.25 8.39 1.44
C ALA A 60 8.45 9.06 2.13
N GLU A 61 8.31 9.36 3.43
CA GLU A 61 9.40 9.95 4.23
C GLU A 61 10.59 9.00 4.36
N TYR A 62 10.34 7.70 4.56
CA TYR A 62 11.41 6.71 4.61
C TYR A 62 12.25 6.74 3.34
N LEU A 63 11.63 6.68 2.16
CA LEU A 63 12.32 6.67 0.88
C LEU A 63 13.09 7.98 0.64
N ARG A 64 12.49 9.12 0.96
CA ARG A 64 13.16 10.42 0.86
C ARG A 64 14.42 10.46 1.73
N ARG A 65 14.31 10.09 3.01
CA ARG A 65 15.45 10.11 3.97
C ARG A 65 16.56 9.15 3.60
N HIS A 66 16.23 8.04 2.96
CA HIS A 66 17.22 7.04 2.56
C HIS A 66 17.78 7.25 1.15
N GLY A 67 17.46 8.39 0.51
CA GLY A 67 18.14 8.87 -0.70
C GLY A 67 17.65 8.24 -2.01
N TRP A 68 16.38 7.75 -2.06
CA TRP A 68 15.82 7.32 -3.34
C TRP A 68 15.44 8.48 -4.26
N GLY A 69 15.23 9.68 -3.72
CA GLY A 69 14.91 10.88 -4.48
C GLY A 69 13.93 11.80 -3.77
N HIS A 70 13.31 12.68 -4.54
CA HIS A 70 12.19 13.52 -4.10
C HIS A 70 10.92 12.69 -4.15
N VAL A 71 10.08 12.78 -3.13
CA VAL A 71 8.84 12.02 -3.05
C VAL A 71 7.64 12.95 -2.95
N GLU A 72 6.63 12.70 -3.77
CA GLU A 72 5.28 13.22 -3.60
C GLU A 72 4.35 12.07 -3.23
N GLY A 73 3.36 12.32 -2.36
CA GLY A 73 2.38 11.32 -1.93
C GLY A 73 0.96 11.73 -2.25
N ILE A 74 0.12 10.78 -2.65
CA ILE A 74 -1.31 10.98 -2.82
C ILE A 74 -2.10 9.96 -2.00
N ASP A 75 -3.19 10.41 -1.39
CA ASP A 75 -4.23 9.57 -0.78
C ASP A 75 -5.58 10.29 -0.88
N ARG A 76 -6.66 9.54 -0.99
CA ARG A 76 -8.02 10.12 -1.00
C ARG A 76 -8.50 10.55 0.39
N ASP A 77 -7.87 10.03 1.45
CA ASP A 77 -8.20 10.35 2.83
C ASP A 77 -7.58 11.68 3.26
N VAL A 78 -8.41 12.72 3.30
CA VAL A 78 -7.99 14.09 3.61
C VAL A 78 -7.32 14.18 4.99
N GLU A 79 -7.88 13.51 6.02
CA GLU A 79 -7.33 13.56 7.39
C GLU A 79 -5.91 12.95 7.46
N SER A 80 -5.68 11.86 6.72
CA SER A 80 -4.35 11.25 6.62
C SER A 80 -3.36 12.19 5.92
N ILE A 81 -3.79 12.89 4.88
CA ILE A 81 -2.94 13.85 4.16
C ILE A 81 -2.63 15.08 5.01
N GLU A 82 -3.59 15.60 5.77
CA GLU A 82 -3.35 16.70 6.72
C GLU A 82 -2.32 16.29 7.78
N TYR A 83 -2.46 15.09 8.33
CA TYR A 83 -1.48 14.53 9.26
C TYR A 83 -0.09 14.38 8.61
N ALA A 84 -0.02 13.82 7.40
CA ALA A 84 1.25 13.60 6.69
C ALA A 84 1.99 14.92 6.42
N ARG A 85 1.27 15.95 5.96
CA ARG A 85 1.82 17.30 5.76
C ARG A 85 2.39 17.93 7.04
N ALA A 86 1.67 17.76 8.16
CA ALA A 86 2.10 18.28 9.45
C ALA A 86 3.31 17.53 10.02
N THR A 87 3.40 16.22 9.75
CA THR A 87 4.43 15.34 10.34
C THR A 87 5.70 15.30 9.48
N TYR A 88 5.56 15.34 8.15
CA TYR A 88 6.65 15.18 7.18
C TYR A 88 6.70 16.34 6.19
N PRO A 89 7.06 17.58 6.66
CA PRO A 89 6.98 18.78 5.84
C PRO A 89 7.94 18.81 4.63
N GLU A 90 8.90 17.92 4.57
CA GLU A 90 9.85 17.78 3.46
C GLU A 90 9.30 16.92 2.29
N VAL A 91 8.12 16.30 2.48
CA VAL A 91 7.42 15.53 1.44
C VAL A 91 6.16 16.30 1.02
N GLU A 92 5.93 16.37 -0.27
CA GLU A 92 4.73 17.00 -0.83
C GLU A 92 3.57 16.00 -0.87
N PHE A 93 2.43 16.32 -0.22
CA PHE A 93 1.28 15.42 -0.15
C PHE A 93 0.01 16.08 -0.71
N HIS A 94 -0.81 15.31 -1.42
CA HIS A 94 -2.04 15.78 -2.05
C HIS A 94 -3.22 14.87 -1.71
N ALA A 95 -4.32 15.47 -1.25
CA ALA A 95 -5.60 14.75 -1.12
C ALA A 95 -6.19 14.59 -2.52
N CYS A 96 -6.08 13.38 -3.09
CA CYS A 96 -6.41 13.13 -4.49
C CYS A 96 -6.82 11.67 -4.72
N ASP A 97 -7.87 11.45 -5.50
CA ASP A 97 -8.16 10.14 -6.05
C ASP A 97 -7.16 9.81 -7.16
N VAL A 98 -6.77 8.54 -7.25
CA VAL A 98 -5.78 8.08 -8.26
C VAL A 98 -6.21 8.39 -9.70
N LEU A 99 -7.51 8.41 -9.99
CA LEU A 99 -8.06 8.73 -11.31
C LEU A 99 -7.91 10.21 -11.67
N ASP A 100 -7.79 11.08 -10.67
CA ASP A 100 -7.64 12.52 -10.85
C ASP A 100 -6.17 12.99 -10.86
N VAL A 101 -5.21 12.08 -10.66
CA VAL A 101 -3.77 12.39 -10.66
C VAL A 101 -3.34 13.23 -11.87
N PRO A 102 -3.73 12.92 -13.12
CA PRO A 102 -3.29 13.71 -14.28
C PRO A 102 -3.82 15.15 -14.32
N ARG A 103 -4.79 15.47 -13.48
CA ARG A 103 -5.36 16.83 -13.37
C ARG A 103 -4.81 17.58 -12.16
N THR A 104 -4.44 16.85 -11.10
CA THR A 104 -3.99 17.39 -9.82
C THR A 104 -2.47 17.60 -9.80
N ILE A 105 -1.74 16.63 -10.38
CA ILE A 105 -0.28 16.62 -10.37
C ILE A 105 0.24 17.08 -11.73
N THR A 106 1.06 18.11 -11.74
CA THR A 106 1.66 18.66 -12.97
C THR A 106 3.04 18.09 -13.30
N ARG A 107 3.66 17.43 -12.32
CA ARG A 107 4.98 16.82 -12.45
C ARG A 107 4.88 15.44 -13.10
N THR A 108 5.99 15.00 -13.70
CA THR A 108 6.17 13.62 -14.15
C THR A 108 7.21 12.92 -13.30
N PHE A 109 7.07 11.59 -13.14
CA PHE A 109 7.83 10.79 -12.19
C PHE A 109 8.73 9.76 -12.87
N ASP A 110 9.88 9.50 -12.24
CA ASP A 110 10.80 8.42 -12.62
C ASP A 110 10.35 7.07 -12.04
N VAL A 111 9.70 7.10 -10.87
CA VAL A 111 9.17 5.93 -10.18
C VAL A 111 7.76 6.23 -9.67
N ILE A 112 6.82 5.33 -9.91
CA ILE A 112 5.48 5.36 -9.32
C ILE A 112 5.31 4.06 -8.54
N TYR A 113 4.88 4.15 -7.28
CA TYR A 113 4.76 2.96 -6.45
C TYR A 113 3.49 2.93 -5.60
N MET A 114 3.07 1.72 -5.25
CA MET A 114 1.93 1.44 -4.40
C MET A 114 2.32 0.34 -3.40
N LEU A 115 2.13 0.61 -2.12
CA LEU A 115 2.42 -0.34 -1.03
C LEU A 115 1.12 -0.69 -0.30
N ASN A 116 0.54 -1.84 -0.60
CA ASN A 116 -0.77 -2.29 -0.11
C ASN A 116 -1.91 -1.27 -0.34
N ALA A 117 -1.94 -0.68 -1.54
CA ALA A 117 -2.97 0.29 -1.95
C ALA A 117 -3.73 -0.14 -3.20
N PHE A 118 -3.10 -0.88 -4.12
CA PHE A 118 -3.66 -1.24 -5.42
C PHE A 118 -4.91 -2.14 -5.28
N TYR A 119 -4.93 -3.05 -4.30
CA TYR A 119 -6.07 -3.93 -4.04
C TYR A 119 -7.37 -3.16 -3.71
N ALA A 120 -7.24 -1.92 -3.24
CA ALA A 120 -8.38 -1.08 -2.85
C ALA A 120 -8.96 -0.26 -4.01
N PHE A 121 -8.34 -0.29 -5.18
CA PHE A 121 -8.85 0.44 -6.34
C PHE A 121 -9.96 -0.35 -7.03
N GLU A 122 -11.14 0.26 -7.13
CA GLU A 122 -12.30 -0.34 -7.80
C GLU A 122 -12.07 -0.49 -9.33
N ARG A 123 -11.27 0.43 -9.92
CA ARG A 123 -11.00 0.54 -11.36
C ARG A 123 -9.49 0.48 -11.60
N GLN A 124 -8.89 -0.69 -11.35
CA GLN A 124 -7.43 -0.86 -11.40
C GLN A 124 -6.81 -0.51 -12.76
N ALA A 125 -7.40 -0.94 -13.86
CA ALA A 125 -6.90 -0.62 -15.20
C ALA A 125 -6.93 0.89 -15.49
N ASP A 126 -8.01 1.57 -15.08
CA ASP A 126 -8.12 3.03 -15.26
C ASP A 126 -7.11 3.78 -14.36
N ALA A 127 -6.88 3.28 -13.13
CA ALA A 127 -5.86 3.83 -12.25
C ALA A 127 -4.46 3.71 -12.86
N LEU A 128 -4.10 2.54 -13.39
CA LEU A 128 -2.84 2.34 -14.09
C LEU A 128 -2.70 3.25 -15.31
N ALA A 129 -3.76 3.40 -16.10
CA ALA A 129 -3.77 4.30 -17.26
C ALA A 129 -3.68 5.80 -16.86
N ALA A 130 -4.26 6.19 -15.72
CA ALA A 130 -4.10 7.53 -15.17
C ALA A 130 -2.66 7.79 -14.71
N LEU A 131 -2.06 6.86 -13.98
CA LEU A 131 -0.67 6.92 -13.54
C LEU A 131 0.32 6.94 -14.71
N ARG A 132 0.01 6.23 -15.80
CA ARG A 132 0.84 6.26 -17.03
C ARG A 132 0.99 7.68 -17.60
N LYS A 133 -0.01 8.54 -17.45
CA LYS A 133 0.00 9.92 -17.97
C LYS A 133 0.97 10.84 -17.21
N VAL A 134 1.32 10.49 -15.97
CA VAL A 134 2.29 11.24 -15.15
C VAL A 134 3.64 10.51 -15.04
N ALA A 135 3.80 9.41 -15.74
CA ALA A 135 5.06 8.69 -15.82
C ALA A 135 5.96 9.28 -16.91
N LYS A 136 7.25 9.45 -16.64
CA LYS A 136 8.26 9.75 -17.66
C LYS A 136 8.42 8.55 -18.61
N PRO A 137 8.91 8.74 -19.85
CA PRO A 137 9.33 7.62 -20.69
C PRO A 137 10.33 6.73 -19.94
N GLY A 138 10.11 5.43 -19.92
CA GLY A 138 10.94 4.46 -19.19
C GLY A 138 10.80 4.46 -17.67
N ALA A 139 9.88 5.23 -17.10
CA ALA A 139 9.60 5.25 -15.66
C ALA A 139 9.27 3.86 -15.12
N GLN A 140 9.65 3.61 -13.86
CA GLN A 140 9.33 2.35 -13.19
C GLN A 140 7.97 2.46 -12.47
N LEU A 141 7.16 1.41 -12.61
CA LEU A 141 6.00 1.16 -11.78
C LEU A 141 6.34 0.01 -10.82
N VAL A 142 6.03 0.20 -9.54
CA VAL A 142 6.25 -0.80 -8.49
C VAL A 142 4.96 -1.01 -7.73
N ILE A 143 4.43 -2.23 -7.75
CA ILE A 143 3.24 -2.61 -6.97
C ILE A 143 3.67 -3.68 -5.97
N PHE A 144 3.49 -3.40 -4.70
CA PHE A 144 3.63 -4.36 -3.61
C PHE A 144 2.26 -4.54 -2.97
N ASP A 145 1.63 -5.68 -3.20
CA ASP A 145 0.24 -5.85 -2.78
C ASP A 145 -0.16 -7.32 -2.58
N TYR A 146 -1.39 -7.48 -2.08
CA TYR A 146 -2.03 -8.78 -1.90
C TYR A 146 -2.29 -9.47 -3.23
N THR A 147 -2.12 -10.80 -3.23
CA THR A 147 -2.44 -11.67 -4.34
C THR A 147 -3.52 -12.67 -3.96
N LEU A 148 -4.31 -13.10 -4.94
CA LEU A 148 -5.16 -14.27 -4.76
C LEU A 148 -4.29 -15.52 -4.74
N GLY A 149 -4.35 -16.26 -3.65
CA GLY A 149 -3.60 -17.49 -3.48
C GLY A 149 -4.18 -18.64 -4.32
N ALA A 150 -3.38 -19.67 -4.54
CA ALA A 150 -3.75 -20.82 -5.36
C ALA A 150 -5.00 -21.58 -4.84
N LYS A 151 -5.32 -21.44 -3.56
CA LYS A 151 -6.52 -22.00 -2.93
C LYS A 151 -7.68 -21.02 -2.81
N ALA A 152 -7.54 -19.80 -3.31
CA ALA A 152 -8.66 -18.87 -3.38
C ALA A 152 -9.72 -19.49 -4.30
N ARG A 153 -10.95 -19.62 -3.79
CA ARG A 153 -12.10 -19.96 -4.63
C ARG A 153 -12.34 -18.79 -5.61
N ASP A 154 -13.01 -19.06 -6.72
CA ASP A 154 -13.35 -18.06 -7.75
C ASP A 154 -14.22 -16.90 -7.25
N THR A 155 -14.52 -16.87 -5.97
CA THR A 155 -15.30 -15.82 -5.32
C THR A 155 -14.36 -14.73 -4.81
N PRO A 156 -14.56 -13.46 -5.22
CA PRO A 156 -13.79 -12.35 -4.68
C PRO A 156 -13.86 -12.34 -3.15
N ASN A 157 -12.71 -12.24 -2.48
CA ASN A 157 -12.69 -12.03 -1.05
C ASN A 157 -13.26 -10.63 -0.75
N PRO A 158 -14.38 -10.51 0.02
CA PRO A 158 -14.97 -9.21 0.31
C PRO A 158 -14.01 -8.23 1.01
N MET A 159 -13.00 -8.74 1.71
CA MET A 159 -11.99 -7.90 2.38
C MET A 159 -10.90 -7.40 1.41
N MET A 160 -10.72 -8.07 0.27
CA MET A 160 -9.67 -7.75 -0.71
C MET A 160 -10.20 -7.95 -2.14
N PRO A 161 -11.21 -7.16 -2.56
CA PRO A 161 -11.89 -7.37 -3.84
C PRO A 161 -10.95 -7.22 -5.04
N GLY A 162 -9.91 -6.39 -4.90
CA GLY A 162 -8.91 -6.11 -5.93
C GLY A 162 -7.57 -6.81 -5.73
N ALA A 163 -7.50 -7.90 -4.94
CA ALA A 163 -6.25 -8.66 -4.82
C ALA A 163 -5.76 -9.17 -6.18
N ILE A 164 -4.46 -9.05 -6.41
CA ILE A 164 -3.82 -9.31 -7.70
C ILE A 164 -3.99 -10.78 -8.11
N ARG A 165 -4.48 -11.01 -9.33
CA ARG A 165 -4.40 -12.31 -9.99
C ARG A 165 -3.07 -12.38 -10.76
N LEU A 166 -2.12 -13.17 -10.26
CA LEU A 166 -0.79 -13.25 -10.87
C LEU A 166 -0.82 -13.70 -12.35
N SER A 167 -1.83 -14.48 -12.74
CA SER A 167 -2.04 -14.89 -14.14
C SER A 167 -2.52 -13.78 -15.06
N GLU A 168 -3.11 -12.71 -14.52
CA GLU A 168 -3.78 -11.66 -15.29
C GLU A 168 -3.03 -10.31 -15.24
N ILE A 169 -2.22 -10.08 -14.20
CA ILE A 169 -1.60 -8.77 -13.97
C ILE A 169 -0.75 -8.29 -15.15
N ALA A 170 -0.05 -9.19 -15.83
CA ALA A 170 0.78 -8.84 -16.98
C ALA A 170 -0.05 -8.30 -18.16
N ALA A 171 -1.22 -8.87 -18.41
CA ALA A 171 -2.14 -8.35 -19.45
C ALA A 171 -2.70 -6.99 -19.03
N THR A 172 -3.19 -6.87 -17.79
CA THR A 172 -3.72 -5.61 -17.25
C THR A 172 -2.71 -4.46 -17.34
N LEU A 173 -1.44 -4.74 -17.07
CA LEU A 173 -0.36 -3.76 -17.19
C LEU A 173 -0.16 -3.31 -18.64
N ARG A 174 -0.03 -4.25 -19.60
CA ARG A 174 0.15 -3.92 -21.01
C ARG A 174 -1.02 -3.12 -21.58
N ASP A 175 -2.24 -3.53 -21.25
CA ASP A 175 -3.45 -2.83 -21.70
C ASP A 175 -3.54 -1.39 -21.14
N SER A 176 -2.77 -1.09 -20.09
CA SER A 176 -2.69 0.23 -19.44
C SER A 176 -1.41 1.00 -19.79
N GLY A 177 -0.59 0.52 -20.75
CA GLY A 177 0.64 1.18 -21.22
C GLY A 177 1.87 0.94 -20.34
N TRP A 178 1.90 -0.20 -19.63
CA TRP A 178 3.03 -0.60 -18.80
C TRP A 178 3.58 -1.96 -19.25
N GLU A 179 4.86 -2.05 -19.57
CA GLU A 179 5.48 -3.33 -19.91
C GLU A 179 5.93 -4.04 -18.62
N PRO A 180 5.35 -5.22 -18.30
CA PRO A 180 5.73 -5.99 -17.11
C PRO A 180 7.18 -6.47 -17.20
N ALA A 181 7.94 -6.34 -16.11
CA ALA A 181 9.33 -6.73 -16.04
C ALA A 181 9.57 -7.93 -15.12
N VAL A 182 9.09 -7.85 -13.87
CA VAL A 182 9.29 -8.89 -12.85
C VAL A 182 8.04 -9.02 -12.00
N VAL A 183 7.70 -10.27 -11.66
CA VAL A 183 6.70 -10.60 -10.63
C VAL A 183 7.37 -11.53 -9.63
N GLU A 184 7.47 -11.11 -8.38
CA GLU A 184 8.06 -11.88 -7.27
C GLU A 184 6.97 -12.25 -6.26
N ASP A 185 6.79 -13.55 -5.99
CA ASP A 185 5.87 -14.03 -4.96
C ASP A 185 6.48 -13.84 -3.57
N LEU A 186 5.76 -13.17 -2.69
CA LEU A 186 6.12 -12.91 -1.30
C LEU A 186 5.16 -13.56 -0.30
N SER A 187 4.42 -14.59 -0.71
CA SER A 187 3.42 -15.21 0.16
C SER A 187 4.00 -15.74 1.47
N ALA A 188 5.25 -16.26 1.44
CA ALA A 188 5.94 -16.70 2.65
C ALA A 188 6.34 -15.53 3.57
N ASP A 189 6.79 -14.40 2.98
CA ASP A 189 7.11 -13.20 3.74
C ASP A 189 5.83 -12.58 4.36
N TYR A 190 4.74 -12.54 3.62
CA TYR A 190 3.44 -12.10 4.14
C TYR A 190 2.99 -12.94 5.33
N ALA A 191 3.12 -14.27 5.27
CA ALA A 191 2.78 -15.14 6.40
C ALA A 191 3.61 -14.79 7.65
N ARG A 192 4.91 -14.58 7.49
CA ARG A 192 5.82 -14.20 8.57
C ARG A 192 5.50 -12.81 9.14
N TRP A 193 5.35 -11.80 8.27
CA TRP A 193 5.07 -10.43 8.68
C TRP A 193 3.72 -10.31 9.40
N TYR A 194 2.68 -11.02 8.90
CA TYR A 194 1.37 -11.00 9.57
C TYR A 194 1.33 -11.80 10.86
N ALA A 195 2.13 -12.87 11.02
CA ALA A 195 2.32 -13.53 12.31
C ALA A 195 2.85 -12.54 13.36
N THR A 196 3.96 -11.87 13.05
CA THR A 196 4.55 -10.83 13.92
C THR A 196 3.57 -9.68 14.19
N PHE A 197 2.81 -9.26 13.19
CA PHE A 197 1.85 -8.18 13.35
C PHE A 197 0.71 -8.55 14.31
N VAL A 198 0.18 -9.77 14.23
CA VAL A 198 -0.84 -10.28 15.17
C VAL A 198 -0.30 -10.34 16.60
N GLU A 199 0.93 -10.80 16.80
CA GLU A 199 1.59 -10.78 18.10
C GLU A 199 1.71 -9.34 18.65
N ARG A 200 2.11 -8.37 17.85
CA ARG A 200 2.19 -6.95 18.23
C ARG A 200 0.82 -6.38 18.60
N ILE A 201 -0.25 -6.73 17.88
CA ILE A 201 -1.62 -6.33 18.23
C ILE A 201 -1.97 -6.81 19.65
N GLN A 202 -1.65 -8.05 20.00
CA GLN A 202 -1.89 -8.59 21.35
C GLN A 202 -1.10 -7.83 22.43
N LEU A 203 0.19 -7.58 22.17
CA LEU A 203 1.06 -6.87 23.11
C LEU A 203 0.61 -5.42 23.33
N LYS A 204 0.04 -4.76 22.31
CA LYS A 204 -0.40 -3.36 22.35
C LYS A 204 -1.90 -3.19 22.65
N ARG A 205 -2.54 -4.21 23.22
CA ARG A 205 -3.97 -4.18 23.52
C ARG A 205 -4.40 -2.92 24.26
N ALA A 206 -3.72 -2.59 25.36
CA ALA A 206 -4.10 -1.45 26.21
C ALA A 206 -3.98 -0.10 25.49
N GLU A 207 -3.00 0.04 24.57
CA GLU A 207 -2.81 1.25 23.79
C GLU A 207 -3.88 1.36 22.67
N ILE A 208 -4.25 0.23 22.05
CA ILE A 208 -5.32 0.19 21.05
C ILE A 208 -6.65 0.55 21.72
N GLU A 209 -6.95 -0.02 22.90
CA GLU A 209 -8.17 0.28 23.66
C GLU A 209 -8.25 1.77 24.08
N LYS A 210 -7.12 2.44 24.29
CA LYS A 210 -7.10 3.90 24.53
C LYS A 210 -7.46 4.72 23.29
N ILE A 211 -7.24 4.19 22.09
CA ILE A 211 -7.56 4.88 20.83
C ILE A 211 -9.05 4.74 20.51
N GLY A 212 -9.57 3.51 20.50
CA GLY A 212 -10.91 3.23 20.00
C GLY A 212 -11.76 2.31 20.89
N GLY A 213 -11.32 2.03 22.13
CA GLY A 213 -12.03 1.15 23.06
C GLY A 213 -11.78 -0.35 22.80
N ALA A 214 -12.40 -1.19 23.65
CA ALA A 214 -12.25 -2.63 23.58
C ALA A 214 -12.80 -3.20 22.27
N GLU A 215 -13.88 -2.63 21.73
CA GLU A 215 -14.46 -3.07 20.46
C GLU A 215 -13.50 -2.88 19.29
N SER A 216 -12.70 -1.81 19.28
CA SER A 216 -11.69 -1.56 18.25
C SER A 216 -10.55 -2.58 18.34
N TYR A 217 -10.12 -2.95 19.56
CA TYR A 217 -9.14 -4.01 19.73
C TYR A 217 -9.69 -5.36 19.22
N ASP A 218 -10.87 -5.75 19.63
CA ASP A 218 -11.47 -7.04 19.24
C ASP A 218 -11.65 -7.13 17.73
N PHE A 219 -12.09 -6.03 17.09
CA PHE A 219 -12.19 -5.93 15.63
C PHE A 219 -10.85 -6.11 14.95
N VAL A 220 -9.83 -5.32 15.34
CA VAL A 220 -8.49 -5.33 14.75
C VAL A 220 -7.83 -6.70 14.93
N PHE A 221 -7.89 -7.26 16.15
CA PHE A 221 -7.33 -8.58 16.43
C PHE A 221 -8.01 -9.69 15.64
N SER A 222 -9.35 -9.71 15.61
CA SER A 222 -10.11 -10.71 14.86
C SER A 222 -9.82 -10.63 13.36
N MET A 223 -9.80 -9.41 12.80
CA MET A 223 -9.57 -9.18 11.38
C MET A 223 -8.17 -9.65 10.95
N TYR A 224 -7.12 -9.25 11.67
CA TYR A 224 -5.75 -9.59 11.28
C TYR A 224 -5.37 -11.03 11.62
N SER A 225 -5.93 -11.61 12.69
CA SER A 225 -5.79 -13.05 12.96
C SER A 225 -6.47 -13.89 11.86
N GLY A 226 -7.67 -13.47 11.43
CA GLY A 226 -8.37 -14.10 10.31
C GLY A 226 -7.58 -13.98 9.00
N LEU A 227 -7.05 -12.80 8.71
CA LEU A 227 -6.22 -12.58 7.52
C LEU A 227 -4.95 -13.45 7.55
N HIS A 228 -4.23 -13.48 8.68
CA HIS A 228 -3.06 -14.35 8.84
C HIS A 228 -3.42 -15.82 8.62
N GLY A 229 -4.50 -16.29 9.24
CA GLY A 229 -4.99 -17.67 9.02
C GLY A 229 -5.30 -17.96 7.55
N PHE A 230 -5.87 -17.00 6.84
CA PHE A 230 -6.18 -17.13 5.41
C PHE A 230 -4.92 -17.14 4.54
N ILE A 231 -3.90 -16.34 4.90
CA ILE A 231 -2.57 -16.36 4.25
C ILE A 231 -1.90 -17.71 4.43
N VAL A 232 -1.83 -18.23 5.67
CA VAL A 232 -1.22 -19.53 5.98
C VAL A 232 -1.91 -20.67 5.24
N GLN A 233 -3.22 -20.58 5.03
CA GLN A 233 -3.98 -21.56 4.26
C GLN A 233 -3.79 -21.44 2.73
N GLY A 234 -3.08 -20.42 2.26
CA GLY A 234 -2.85 -20.18 0.83
C GLY A 234 -4.06 -19.61 0.09
N GLY A 235 -4.96 -18.93 0.80
CA GLY A 235 -6.09 -18.20 0.23
C GLY A 235 -5.73 -16.81 -0.28
N VAL A 236 -4.76 -16.16 0.38
CA VAL A 236 -4.15 -14.88 -0.01
C VAL A 236 -2.64 -14.98 0.14
N GLY A 237 -1.91 -14.28 -0.69
CA GLY A 237 -0.47 -14.09 -0.58
C GLY A 237 -0.10 -12.63 -0.78
N GLY A 238 1.14 -12.39 -1.13
CA GLY A 238 1.66 -11.08 -1.52
C GLY A 238 2.59 -11.19 -2.71
N ALA A 239 2.76 -10.10 -3.44
CA ALA A 239 3.75 -10.02 -4.52
C ALA A 239 4.34 -8.63 -4.66
N ILE A 240 5.54 -8.58 -5.25
CA ILE A 240 6.09 -7.39 -5.88
C ILE A 240 5.93 -7.54 -7.39
N VAL A 241 5.38 -6.51 -8.02
CA VAL A 241 5.26 -6.42 -9.47
C VAL A 241 6.02 -5.18 -9.93
N HIS A 242 7.00 -5.38 -10.80
CA HIS A 242 7.71 -4.30 -11.48
C HIS A 242 7.27 -4.22 -12.95
N ALA A 243 7.03 -3.00 -13.41
CA ALA A 243 6.78 -2.72 -14.81
C ALA A 243 7.49 -1.42 -15.23
N ARG A 244 7.52 -1.14 -16.53
CA ARG A 244 8.10 0.09 -17.09
C ARG A 244 7.10 0.79 -17.98
N ALA A 245 7.15 2.11 -17.97
CA ALA A 245 6.44 2.92 -18.95
C ALA A 245 7.09 2.76 -20.33
N ASP A 246 6.30 2.51 -21.36
CA ASP A 246 6.74 2.46 -22.76
C ASP A 246 7.28 3.83 -23.24
#